data_ed21d3805c8d76f36b111c32262cdd25
#
_entry.id   ed21d3805c8d76f36b111c32262cdd25
#
_cell.length_a   1.000
_cell.length_b   1.000
_cell.length_c   1.000
_cell.angle_alpha   90.00
_cell.angle_beta   90.00
_cell.angle_gamma   90.00
#
_symmetry.space_group_name_H-M   'P 1'
#
loop_
_entity.id
_entity.type
_entity.pdbx_description
1 polymer ?
#
loop_
_entity_poly.entity_id
_entity_poly.type
_entity_poly.pdbx_seq_one_letter_code
_entity_poly.pdbx_strand_id
1 'polypeptide(L)'
;VDPLTATGWTASPAADESRWLRAEDASAAAGARREITVLAERLGFAGERLGQVQLVASESATNLVKHAEKGELLVRIVRRGRTAALEIVCLDHGPGIADVSRSRLGGYSTSGTLGLGLGAIERLADQSGLHSLPRAGTTLFARFRQPDEASGTAAPVSGPPFAGLTRPIDGERECGDAYAATAADGTVYAMLCDGLGHGPMAAHAAQEAVRAMRDTPLPARPAEILERIHRRLRPTRGGTVAVAAIDPDAGRVRYAGLGNIAGWIVHPAGRTGMISVPGIAGTGAHLREQVYDLPPGAAVVLHSDGLTDRWDPARLPAPTGADPLLFAAVLLRDAGVRHDDRCVLAVTTPGKG
;
A
#
# COMPACT_ATOMS: atom_id res chain seq x y z
N VAL A 1 -2.32 24.20 9.47
CA VAL A 1 -1.72 22.93 9.91
C VAL A 1 -2.57 21.82 9.31
N ASP A 2 -1.96 20.97 8.47
CA ASP A 2 -2.65 19.84 7.85
C ASP A 2 -3.13 18.87 8.96
N PRO A 3 -4.44 18.57 9.06
CA PRO A 3 -4.97 17.66 10.10
C PRO A 3 -4.35 16.24 10.05
N LEU A 4 -3.71 15.83 8.95
CA LEU A 4 -2.95 14.58 8.85
C LEU A 4 -1.82 14.49 9.88
N THR A 5 -1.28 15.63 10.31
CA THR A 5 -0.11 15.67 11.18
C THR A 5 -0.41 15.36 12.65
N ALA A 6 -1.68 15.42 13.08
CA ALA A 6 -2.03 15.32 14.49
C ALA A 6 -2.43 13.91 14.98
N THR A 7 -2.83 12.98 14.11
CA THR A 7 -3.62 11.80 14.49
C THR A 7 -3.06 10.43 14.08
N GLY A 8 -1.87 10.35 13.49
CA GLY A 8 -1.29 9.05 13.06
C GLY A 8 -2.01 8.39 11.88
N TRP A 9 -2.86 9.12 11.16
CA TRP A 9 -3.52 8.67 9.94
C TRP A 9 -2.51 8.44 8.81
N THR A 10 -2.77 7.40 8.02
CA THR A 10 -2.15 7.18 6.70
C THR A 10 -3.25 7.13 5.66
N ALA A 11 -3.03 7.76 4.51
CA ALA A 11 -3.97 7.76 3.41
C ALA A 11 -3.23 7.69 2.07
N SER A 12 -3.98 7.51 0.99
CA SER A 12 -3.44 7.57 -0.37
C SER A 12 -2.65 8.87 -0.57
N PRO A 13 -1.40 8.79 -1.05
CA PRO A 13 -0.61 9.98 -1.37
C PRO A 13 -1.29 10.85 -2.42
N ALA A 14 -1.00 12.14 -2.39
CA ALA A 14 -1.39 13.05 -3.46
C ALA A 14 -0.75 12.64 -4.79
N ALA A 15 -1.41 12.97 -5.91
CA ALA A 15 -0.94 12.57 -7.23
C ALA A 15 0.45 13.14 -7.59
N ASP A 16 0.86 14.27 -7.02
CA ASP A 16 2.18 14.83 -7.20
C ASP A 16 3.25 14.22 -6.26
N GLU A 17 2.84 13.42 -5.28
CA GLU A 17 3.69 12.68 -4.35
C GLU A 17 3.80 11.19 -4.69
N SER A 18 3.25 10.73 -5.80
CA SER A 18 3.25 9.33 -6.21
C SER A 18 3.51 9.20 -7.72
N ARG A 19 4.42 8.32 -8.11
CA ARG A 19 4.78 8.08 -9.51
C ARG A 19 4.96 6.60 -9.79
N TRP A 20 4.18 6.09 -10.75
CA TRP A 20 4.37 4.78 -11.34
C TRP A 20 5.24 4.89 -12.60
N LEU A 21 6.28 4.10 -12.69
CA LEU A 21 7.28 4.12 -13.76
C LEU A 21 7.46 2.69 -14.29
N ARG A 22 7.51 2.54 -15.61
CA ARG A 22 7.88 1.27 -16.23
C ARG A 22 9.40 1.22 -16.35
N ALA A 23 9.99 0.06 -16.08
CA ALA A 23 11.43 -0.16 -16.17
C ALA A 23 11.72 -1.15 -17.31
N GLU A 24 11.56 -0.67 -18.55
CA GLU A 24 11.70 -1.51 -19.76
C GLU A 24 13.11 -1.46 -20.35
N ASP A 25 13.85 -0.37 -20.13
CA ASP A 25 15.20 -0.16 -20.66
C ASP A 25 16.07 0.73 -19.74
N ALA A 26 17.34 0.92 -20.13
CA ALA A 26 18.29 1.72 -19.35
C ALA A 26 17.89 3.21 -19.24
N SER A 27 17.17 3.76 -20.23
CA SER A 27 16.69 5.14 -20.19
C SER A 27 15.57 5.30 -19.18
N ALA A 28 14.67 4.33 -19.09
CA ALA A 28 13.62 4.24 -18.08
C ALA A 28 14.21 4.14 -16.66
N ALA A 29 15.27 3.35 -16.47
CA ALA A 29 16.00 3.26 -15.20
C ALA A 29 16.61 4.62 -14.79
N ALA A 30 17.20 5.35 -15.74
CA ALA A 30 17.72 6.69 -15.47
C ALA A 30 16.59 7.71 -15.14
N GLY A 31 15.44 7.58 -15.80
CA GLY A 31 14.22 8.34 -15.51
C GLY A 31 13.73 8.07 -14.09
N ALA A 32 13.59 6.82 -13.70
CA ALA A 32 13.17 6.41 -12.38
C ALA A 32 14.07 6.98 -11.28
N ARG A 33 15.39 6.92 -11.47
CA ARG A 33 16.35 7.52 -10.52
C ARG A 33 16.14 9.02 -10.36
N ARG A 34 15.86 9.76 -11.45
CA ARG A 34 15.60 11.22 -11.38
C ARG A 34 14.33 11.51 -10.57
N GLU A 35 13.24 10.82 -10.85
CA GLU A 35 11.98 11.01 -10.13
C GLU A 35 12.12 10.70 -8.63
N ILE A 36 12.83 9.61 -8.29
CA ILE A 36 13.12 9.26 -6.89
C ILE A 36 13.93 10.35 -6.21
N THR A 37 14.96 10.88 -6.89
CA THR A 37 15.80 11.97 -6.36
C THR A 37 14.96 13.21 -6.08
N VAL A 38 14.10 13.62 -7.02
CA VAL A 38 13.23 14.80 -6.85
C VAL A 38 12.31 14.65 -5.63
N LEU A 39 11.68 13.50 -5.45
CA LEU A 39 10.81 13.26 -4.29
C LEU A 39 11.60 13.17 -2.97
N ALA A 40 12.83 12.62 -3.01
CA ALA A 40 13.72 12.59 -1.85
C ALA A 40 14.12 14.01 -1.42
N GLU A 41 14.54 14.85 -2.34
CA GLU A 41 14.90 16.24 -2.06
C GLU A 41 13.71 17.05 -1.51
N ARG A 42 12.49 16.81 -2.00
CA ARG A 42 11.25 17.42 -1.44
C ARG A 42 11.01 17.01 0.03
N LEU A 43 11.49 15.84 0.46
CA LEU A 43 11.45 15.40 1.86
C LEU A 43 12.64 15.88 2.70
N GLY A 44 13.58 16.65 2.12
CA GLY A 44 14.75 17.17 2.80
C GLY A 44 15.94 16.20 2.86
N PHE A 45 15.94 15.11 2.08
CA PHE A 45 17.11 14.27 1.94
C PHE A 45 18.24 15.03 1.26
N ALA A 46 19.44 15.01 1.84
CA ALA A 46 20.64 15.68 1.34
C ALA A 46 21.89 14.87 1.66
N GLY A 47 23.05 15.25 1.09
CA GLY A 47 24.35 14.69 1.39
C GLY A 47 24.40 13.16 1.25
N GLU A 48 25.00 12.49 2.25
CA GLU A 48 25.18 11.04 2.26
C GLU A 48 23.84 10.29 2.20
N ARG A 49 22.82 10.78 2.90
CA ARG A 49 21.50 10.12 2.94
C ARG A 49 20.79 10.16 1.59
N LEU A 50 20.91 11.26 0.85
CA LEU A 50 20.44 11.34 -0.55
C LEU A 50 21.21 10.37 -1.44
N GLY A 51 22.54 10.28 -1.26
CA GLY A 51 23.39 9.31 -1.96
C GLY A 51 22.94 7.85 -1.74
N GLN A 52 22.56 7.50 -0.51
CA GLN A 52 22.01 6.18 -0.18
C GLN A 52 20.68 5.90 -0.91
N VAL A 53 19.76 6.88 -0.92
CA VAL A 53 18.50 6.77 -1.68
C VAL A 53 18.77 6.57 -3.18
N GLN A 54 19.69 7.36 -3.76
CA GLN A 54 20.06 7.28 -5.18
C GLN A 54 20.70 5.94 -5.55
N LEU A 55 21.50 5.36 -4.65
CA LEU A 55 22.09 4.04 -4.86
C LEU A 55 21.01 2.97 -4.88
N VAL A 56 20.09 2.97 -3.89
CA VAL A 56 18.97 2.03 -3.85
C VAL A 56 18.07 2.19 -5.07
N ALA A 57 17.79 3.42 -5.50
CA ALA A 57 17.03 3.70 -6.72
C ALA A 57 17.71 3.09 -7.96
N SER A 58 19.03 3.24 -8.07
CA SER A 58 19.80 2.72 -9.19
C SER A 58 19.83 1.19 -9.22
N GLU A 59 20.06 0.55 -8.07
CA GLU A 59 20.04 -0.91 -7.95
C GLU A 59 18.64 -1.48 -8.25
N SER A 60 17.59 -0.87 -7.69
CA SER A 60 16.21 -1.29 -7.91
C SER A 60 15.82 -1.22 -9.38
N ALA A 61 16.07 -0.08 -10.04
CA ALA A 61 15.75 0.11 -11.45
C ALA A 61 16.59 -0.79 -12.36
N THR A 62 17.90 -0.98 -12.05
CA THR A 62 18.78 -1.87 -12.82
C THR A 62 18.33 -3.33 -12.70
N ASN A 63 17.90 -3.78 -11.52
CA ASN A 63 17.40 -5.12 -11.32
C ASN A 63 16.13 -5.36 -12.14
N LEU A 64 15.23 -4.40 -12.21
CA LEU A 64 14.03 -4.49 -13.05
C LEU A 64 14.41 -4.61 -14.54
N VAL A 65 15.28 -3.73 -15.04
CA VAL A 65 15.70 -3.78 -16.45
C VAL A 65 16.39 -5.10 -16.82
N LYS A 66 17.19 -5.67 -15.92
CA LYS A 66 17.97 -6.88 -16.23
C LYS A 66 17.20 -8.19 -16.06
N HIS A 67 16.28 -8.24 -15.12
CA HIS A 67 15.73 -9.52 -14.65
C HIS A 67 14.20 -9.58 -14.67
N ALA A 68 13.53 -8.44 -14.83
CA ALA A 68 12.09 -8.39 -14.76
C ALA A 68 11.42 -8.67 -16.12
N GLU A 69 10.24 -9.27 -16.05
CA GLU A 69 9.23 -9.18 -17.11
C GLU A 69 8.16 -8.20 -16.64
N LYS A 70 7.86 -7.19 -17.48
CA LYS A 70 6.90 -6.11 -17.15
C LYS A 70 7.25 -5.42 -15.83
N GLY A 71 8.53 -5.06 -15.67
CA GLY A 71 9.02 -4.39 -14.47
C GLY A 71 8.38 -3.03 -14.26
N GLU A 72 7.84 -2.80 -13.05
CA GLU A 72 7.22 -1.56 -12.64
C GLU A 72 7.83 -1.07 -11.33
N LEU A 73 8.01 0.23 -11.23
CA LEU A 73 8.52 0.90 -10.05
C LEU A 73 7.55 2.00 -9.63
N LEU A 74 7.13 1.94 -8.37
CA LEU A 74 6.44 3.04 -7.70
C LEU A 74 7.44 3.77 -6.81
N VAL A 75 7.50 5.09 -6.91
CA VAL A 75 8.07 5.96 -5.89
C VAL A 75 6.98 6.85 -5.32
N ARG A 76 6.94 6.97 -3.98
CA ARG A 76 5.94 7.79 -3.33
C ARG A 76 6.39 8.35 -1.98
N ILE A 77 5.77 9.45 -1.57
CA ILE A 77 5.86 10.00 -0.22
C ILE A 77 4.65 9.50 0.58
N VAL A 78 4.90 8.85 1.69
CA VAL A 78 3.85 8.40 2.63
C VAL A 78 3.96 9.19 3.91
N ARG A 79 2.84 9.76 4.37
CA ARG A 79 2.78 10.55 5.60
C ARG A 79 2.00 9.79 6.67
N ARG A 80 2.50 9.88 7.91
CA ARG A 80 1.82 9.33 9.08
C ARG A 80 2.00 10.27 10.27
N GLY A 81 0.94 10.95 10.64
CA GLY A 81 1.03 11.98 11.65
C GLY A 81 2.06 13.04 11.24
N ARG A 82 3.06 13.25 12.09
CA ARG A 82 4.14 14.23 11.85
C ARG A 82 5.33 13.66 11.07
N THR A 83 5.32 12.39 10.75
CA THR A 83 6.43 11.71 10.05
C THR A 83 6.10 11.49 8.59
N ALA A 84 7.12 11.51 7.74
CA ALA A 84 7.02 11.14 6.35
C ALA A 84 8.12 10.15 5.98
N ALA A 85 7.87 9.37 4.94
CA ALA A 85 8.83 8.45 4.38
C ALA A 85 8.76 8.44 2.85
N LEU A 86 9.91 8.28 2.22
CA LEU A 86 9.99 7.92 0.82
C LEU A 86 9.92 6.41 0.70
N GLU A 87 9.00 5.90 -0.11
CA GLU A 87 8.88 4.48 -0.42
C GLU A 87 9.18 4.24 -1.90
N ILE A 88 10.01 3.24 -2.15
CA ILE A 88 10.29 2.68 -3.48
C ILE A 88 9.72 1.27 -3.47
N VAL A 89 8.83 0.94 -4.40
CA VAL A 89 8.23 -0.39 -4.54
C VAL A 89 8.48 -0.88 -5.96
N CYS A 90 9.05 -2.06 -6.08
CA CYS A 90 9.34 -2.71 -7.36
C CYS A 90 8.49 -3.97 -7.52
N LEU A 91 7.84 -4.11 -8.65
CA LEU A 91 6.98 -5.23 -9.01
C LEU A 91 7.45 -5.81 -10.35
N ASP A 92 7.54 -7.12 -10.45
CA ASP A 92 7.77 -7.80 -11.73
C ASP A 92 7.04 -9.15 -11.79
N HIS A 93 6.88 -9.66 -13.02
CA HIS A 93 6.32 -10.96 -13.34
C HIS A 93 7.38 -11.92 -13.91
N GLY A 94 8.68 -11.63 -13.70
CA GLY A 94 9.80 -12.41 -14.19
C GLY A 94 9.93 -13.79 -13.53
N PRO A 95 11.07 -14.45 -13.72
CA PRO A 95 11.30 -15.83 -13.27
C PRO A 95 11.29 -15.98 -11.74
N GLY A 96 11.34 -14.87 -11.00
CA GLY A 96 11.49 -14.89 -9.56
C GLY A 96 12.88 -15.33 -9.10
N ILE A 97 13.08 -15.39 -7.80
CA ILE A 97 14.35 -15.76 -7.15
C ILE A 97 14.16 -17.11 -6.45
N ALA A 98 14.94 -18.11 -6.87
CA ALA A 98 14.85 -19.46 -6.33
C ALA A 98 15.36 -19.57 -4.88
N ASP A 99 16.39 -18.79 -4.53
CA ASP A 99 16.97 -18.72 -3.18
C ASP A 99 17.20 -17.28 -2.78
N VAL A 100 16.21 -16.72 -2.11
CA VAL A 100 16.23 -15.35 -1.59
C VAL A 100 17.32 -15.16 -0.54
N SER A 101 17.53 -16.14 0.33
CA SER A 101 18.53 -16.06 1.41
C SER A 101 19.95 -15.94 0.83
N ARG A 102 20.26 -16.73 -0.18
CA ARG A 102 21.54 -16.68 -0.88
C ARG A 102 21.74 -15.35 -1.64
N SER A 103 20.67 -14.82 -2.23
CA SER A 103 20.71 -13.56 -2.97
C SER A 103 20.95 -12.34 -2.09
N ARG A 104 20.65 -12.44 -0.77
CA ARG A 104 20.91 -11.41 0.25
C ARG A 104 22.36 -11.35 0.73
N LEU A 105 23.08 -12.47 0.71
CA LEU A 105 24.43 -12.58 1.30
C LEU A 105 25.54 -11.81 0.56
N GLY A 106 25.23 -11.10 -0.53
CA GLY A 106 26.18 -10.24 -1.26
C GLY A 106 27.33 -11.02 -1.94
N GLY A 107 27.69 -10.66 -3.16
CA GLY A 107 28.77 -11.33 -3.91
C GLY A 107 28.29 -12.30 -5.00
N TYR A 108 27.02 -12.61 -5.07
CA TYR A 108 26.45 -13.41 -6.14
C TYR A 108 25.84 -12.50 -7.23
N SER A 109 26.71 -11.88 -8.04
CA SER A 109 26.31 -11.28 -9.29
C SER A 109 26.69 -12.22 -10.42
N THR A 110 25.71 -12.83 -11.07
CA THR A 110 25.93 -13.61 -12.30
C THR A 110 26.23 -12.73 -13.53
N SER A 111 26.29 -11.40 -13.37
CA SER A 111 26.37 -10.45 -14.48
C SER A 111 27.39 -9.31 -14.30
N GLY A 112 28.54 -9.56 -13.66
CA GLY A 112 29.72 -8.65 -13.77
C GLY A 112 29.56 -7.22 -13.21
N THR A 113 28.55 -6.93 -12.44
CA THR A 113 28.39 -5.66 -11.71
C THR A 113 28.82 -5.82 -10.26
N LEU A 114 29.27 -4.73 -9.63
CA LEU A 114 29.89 -4.62 -8.29
C LEU A 114 29.18 -5.32 -7.10
N GLY A 115 28.30 -6.30 -7.32
CA GLY A 115 27.78 -7.20 -6.28
C GLY A 115 27.02 -6.54 -5.13
N LEU A 116 26.60 -5.28 -5.27
CA LEU A 116 25.91 -4.55 -4.20
C LEU A 116 24.44 -4.98 -4.04
N GLY A 117 23.78 -5.35 -5.11
CA GLY A 117 22.47 -6.00 -5.23
C GLY A 117 21.47 -5.80 -4.08
N LEU A 118 20.67 -6.83 -3.83
CA LEU A 118 19.62 -6.84 -2.80
C LEU A 118 20.15 -6.57 -1.39
N GLY A 119 21.35 -7.05 -1.07
CA GLY A 119 21.98 -6.80 0.23
C GLY A 119 22.32 -5.33 0.48
N ALA A 120 22.59 -4.53 -0.56
CA ALA A 120 22.79 -3.08 -0.40
C ALA A 120 21.46 -2.37 -0.09
N ILE A 121 20.37 -2.77 -0.73
CA ILE A 121 19.04 -2.21 -0.45
C ILE A 121 18.66 -2.43 1.01
N GLU A 122 18.87 -3.64 1.54
CA GLU A 122 18.62 -3.95 2.96
C GLU A 122 19.49 -3.15 3.94
N ARG A 123 20.74 -2.88 3.59
CA ARG A 123 21.64 -2.14 4.48
C ARG A 123 21.40 -0.64 4.47
N LEU A 124 20.94 -0.07 3.36
CA LEU A 124 20.82 1.37 3.17
C LEU A 124 19.44 1.93 3.48
N ALA A 125 18.39 1.12 3.30
CA ALA A 125 17.04 1.50 3.63
C ALA A 125 16.77 1.35 5.14
N ASP A 126 15.91 2.19 5.71
CA ASP A 126 15.47 2.05 7.11
C ASP A 126 14.58 0.82 7.31
N GLN A 127 13.84 0.47 6.28
CA GLN A 127 13.08 -0.77 6.17
C GLN A 127 13.09 -1.26 4.72
N SER A 128 13.12 -2.55 4.53
CA SER A 128 12.95 -3.18 3.24
C SER A 128 12.26 -4.52 3.38
N GLY A 129 11.65 -4.97 2.31
CA GLY A 129 11.04 -6.29 2.25
C GLY A 129 11.11 -6.85 0.85
N LEU A 130 11.24 -8.15 0.75
CA LEU A 130 11.34 -8.90 -0.49
C LEU A 130 10.46 -10.13 -0.42
N HIS A 131 9.60 -10.30 -1.42
CA HIS A 131 8.84 -11.51 -1.66
C HIS A 131 9.05 -11.95 -3.10
N SER A 132 9.50 -13.18 -3.27
CA SER A 132 9.72 -13.77 -4.58
C SER A 132 9.41 -15.25 -4.55
N LEU A 133 8.71 -15.71 -5.57
CA LEU A 133 8.42 -17.11 -5.78
C LEU A 133 8.91 -17.52 -7.17
N PRO A 134 9.49 -18.70 -7.34
CA PRO A 134 9.91 -19.21 -8.64
C PRO A 134 8.77 -19.15 -9.66
N ARG A 135 9.01 -18.55 -10.81
CA ARG A 135 8.05 -18.35 -11.90
C ARG A 135 6.82 -17.50 -11.55
N ALA A 136 6.92 -16.69 -10.49
CA ALA A 136 5.83 -15.83 -10.03
C ALA A 136 6.27 -14.37 -9.85
N GLY A 137 7.48 -14.03 -10.29
CA GLY A 137 8.03 -12.68 -10.19
C GLY A 137 8.55 -12.31 -8.80
N THR A 138 8.96 -11.06 -8.69
CA THR A 138 9.52 -10.49 -7.47
C THR A 138 8.77 -9.22 -7.08
N THR A 139 8.60 -9.03 -5.81
CA THR A 139 8.13 -7.78 -5.20
C THR A 139 9.14 -7.36 -4.15
N LEU A 140 9.61 -6.12 -4.24
CA LEU A 140 10.56 -5.53 -3.31
C LEU A 140 10.07 -4.16 -2.91
N PHE A 141 10.25 -3.78 -1.65
CA PHE A 141 10.15 -2.38 -1.24
C PHE A 141 11.38 -1.93 -0.45
N ALA A 142 11.66 -0.64 -0.51
CA ALA A 142 12.62 0.08 0.33
C ALA A 142 11.94 1.34 0.86
N ARG A 143 12.07 1.60 2.17
CA ARG A 143 11.53 2.76 2.85
C ARG A 143 12.63 3.56 3.49
N PHE A 144 12.63 4.87 3.24
CA PHE A 144 13.54 5.86 3.82
C PHE A 144 12.72 6.86 4.62
N ARG A 145 12.97 6.97 5.90
CA ARG A 145 12.30 7.95 6.77
C ARG A 145 12.86 9.34 6.50
N GLN A 146 12.00 10.33 6.55
CA GLN A 146 12.41 11.71 6.48
C GLN A 146 13.44 11.98 7.59
N PRO A 147 14.55 12.68 7.27
CA PRO A 147 15.51 13.12 8.29
C PRO A 147 14.77 13.97 9.34
N ASP A 148 14.87 13.58 10.60
CA ASP A 148 14.34 14.36 11.72
C ASP A 148 15.47 15.18 12.33
N GLU A 149 15.37 16.50 12.28
CA GLU A 149 16.37 17.41 12.84
C GLU A 149 16.45 17.31 14.40
N ALA A 150 15.44 16.71 15.03
CA ALA A 150 15.32 16.69 16.49
C ALA A 150 15.72 15.36 17.15
N SER A 151 15.84 14.26 16.44
CA SER A 151 16.13 12.96 17.06
C SER A 151 17.35 12.26 16.45
N GLY A 152 18.51 12.42 17.10
CA GLY A 152 19.76 11.72 16.76
C GLY A 152 19.76 10.19 17.00
N THR A 153 18.62 9.56 17.23
CA THR A 153 18.50 8.11 17.44
C THR A 153 17.30 7.56 16.69
N ALA A 154 17.57 6.87 15.59
CA ALA A 154 16.56 6.06 14.91
C ALA A 154 16.16 4.89 15.82
N ALA A 155 15.07 5.03 16.56
CA ALA A 155 14.45 3.90 17.22
C ALA A 155 13.98 2.88 16.15
N PRO A 156 14.17 1.57 16.35
CA PRO A 156 13.61 0.56 15.47
C PRO A 156 12.09 0.61 15.61
N VAL A 157 11.45 1.32 14.71
CA VAL A 157 9.99 1.39 14.70
C VAL A 157 9.52 0.34 13.73
N SER A 158 8.91 -0.72 14.26
CA SER A 158 8.02 -1.57 13.44
C SER A 158 7.08 -0.66 12.66
N GLY A 159 6.94 -0.90 11.36
CA GLY A 159 6.01 -0.15 10.53
C GLY A 159 4.59 -0.23 11.10
N PRO A 160 3.67 0.61 10.65
CA PRO A 160 2.26 0.47 11.02
C PRO A 160 1.76 -0.91 10.59
N PRO A 161 0.78 -1.49 11.32
CA PRO A 161 0.22 -2.80 10.94
C PRO A 161 -0.64 -2.71 9.67
N PHE A 162 -0.60 -1.62 8.93
CA PHE A 162 -1.37 -1.39 7.71
C PHE A 162 -0.57 -0.60 6.66
N ALA A 163 -0.82 -0.91 5.41
CA ALA A 163 -0.34 -0.15 4.26
C ALA A 163 -1.29 -0.33 3.07
N GLY A 164 -1.45 0.72 2.28
CA GLY A 164 -2.23 0.66 1.05
C GLY A 164 -1.42 1.11 -0.15
N LEU A 165 -1.87 0.75 -1.33
CA LEU A 165 -1.33 1.15 -2.62
C LEU A 165 -2.46 1.58 -3.53
N THR A 166 -2.25 2.66 -4.27
CA THR A 166 -3.13 3.10 -5.36
C THR A 166 -2.35 3.11 -6.67
N ARG A 167 -3.03 2.79 -7.75
CA ARG A 167 -2.51 2.90 -9.10
C ARG A 167 -3.59 3.45 -10.02
N PRO A 168 -3.38 4.60 -10.64
CA PRO A 168 -4.32 5.13 -11.62
C PRO A 168 -4.39 4.23 -12.85
N ILE A 169 -5.53 4.26 -13.53
CA ILE A 169 -5.69 3.66 -14.86
C ILE A 169 -4.65 4.24 -15.83
N ASP A 170 -4.20 3.45 -16.78
CA ASP A 170 -3.17 3.89 -17.75
C ASP A 170 -3.64 5.16 -18.50
N GLY A 171 -2.81 6.19 -18.47
CA GLY A 171 -3.08 7.50 -19.08
C GLY A 171 -3.56 8.58 -18.10
N GLU A 172 -4.03 8.21 -16.91
CA GLU A 172 -4.43 9.16 -15.87
C GLU A 172 -3.29 9.43 -14.88
N ARG A 173 -3.31 10.62 -14.28
CA ARG A 173 -2.37 11.01 -13.21
C ARG A 173 -2.95 10.79 -11.83
N GLU A 174 -4.26 10.94 -11.70
CA GLU A 174 -5.00 10.83 -10.45
C GLU A 174 -5.75 9.50 -10.42
N CYS A 175 -5.57 8.74 -9.35
CA CYS A 175 -6.33 7.52 -9.12
C CYS A 175 -7.72 7.88 -8.58
N GLY A 176 -8.76 7.35 -9.19
CA GLY A 176 -10.14 7.48 -8.72
C GLY A 176 -10.38 6.78 -7.39
N ASP A 177 -9.48 5.86 -7.01
CA ASP A 177 -9.53 5.13 -5.75
C ASP A 177 -8.70 5.81 -4.67
N ALA A 178 -9.13 5.66 -3.43
CA ALA A 178 -8.35 6.09 -2.26
C ALA A 178 -8.55 5.16 -1.06
N TYR A 179 -7.57 5.18 -0.16
CA TYR A 179 -7.64 4.50 1.13
C TYR A 179 -7.29 5.46 2.27
N ALA A 180 -7.74 5.11 3.47
CA ALA A 180 -7.26 5.70 4.72
C ALA A 180 -7.24 4.64 5.83
N ALA A 181 -6.25 4.74 6.72
CA ALA A 181 -6.16 3.87 7.89
C ALA A 181 -5.52 4.59 9.07
N THR A 182 -5.93 4.19 10.28
CA THR A 182 -5.33 4.62 11.55
C THR A 182 -5.50 3.53 12.60
N ALA A 183 -4.76 3.64 13.69
CA ALA A 183 -4.96 2.81 14.87
C ALA A 183 -5.39 3.69 16.05
N ALA A 184 -6.41 3.26 16.77
CA ALA A 184 -6.89 3.90 17.99
C ALA A 184 -7.33 2.81 18.98
N ASP A 185 -6.88 2.89 20.22
CA ASP A 185 -7.25 2.00 21.33
C ASP A 185 -7.15 0.49 20.96
N GLY A 186 -6.04 0.07 20.34
CA GLY A 186 -5.81 -1.31 19.92
C GLY A 186 -6.56 -1.77 18.66
N THR A 187 -7.50 -0.96 18.17
CA THR A 187 -8.29 -1.24 16.96
C THR A 187 -7.71 -0.50 15.75
N VAL A 188 -7.55 -1.22 14.62
CA VAL A 188 -7.20 -0.60 13.33
C VAL A 188 -8.48 -0.28 12.57
N TYR A 189 -8.63 0.98 12.19
CA TYR A 189 -9.71 1.47 11.33
C TYR A 189 -9.17 1.61 9.91
N ALA A 190 -9.78 0.93 8.97
CA ALA A 190 -9.37 0.88 7.58
C ALA A 190 -10.54 1.22 6.66
N MET A 191 -10.32 2.04 5.65
CA MET A 191 -11.31 2.43 4.65
C MET A 191 -10.71 2.38 3.26
N LEU A 192 -11.47 1.91 2.29
CA LEU A 192 -11.19 2.01 0.86
C LEU A 192 -12.42 2.56 0.16
N CYS A 193 -12.20 3.51 -0.73
CA CYS A 193 -13.23 4.11 -1.59
C CYS A 193 -12.77 4.04 -3.04
N ASP A 194 -13.66 3.60 -3.92
CA ASP A 194 -13.57 3.68 -5.36
C ASP A 194 -14.59 4.75 -5.81
N GLY A 195 -14.08 5.86 -6.33
CA GLY A 195 -14.91 6.97 -6.83
C GLY A 195 -15.47 6.64 -8.21
N LEU A 196 -16.76 6.88 -8.45
CA LEU A 196 -17.41 6.51 -9.72
C LEU A 196 -16.74 7.11 -10.96
N GLY A 197 -16.25 6.22 -11.83
CA GLY A 197 -15.49 6.53 -13.05
C GLY A 197 -14.00 6.65 -12.76
N HIS A 198 -13.26 7.42 -13.53
CA HIS A 198 -11.82 7.62 -13.38
C HIS A 198 -11.44 9.11 -13.49
N GLY A 199 -10.17 9.43 -13.22
CA GLY A 199 -9.61 10.77 -13.32
C GLY A 199 -10.07 11.72 -12.21
N PRO A 200 -9.91 13.06 -12.38
CA PRO A 200 -10.01 14.03 -11.30
C PRO A 200 -11.34 14.05 -10.54
N MET A 201 -12.46 13.75 -11.20
CA MET A 201 -13.77 13.77 -10.55
C MET A 201 -13.99 12.56 -9.65
N ALA A 202 -13.50 11.38 -10.06
CA ALA A 202 -13.51 10.17 -9.22
C ALA A 202 -12.55 10.34 -8.05
N ALA A 203 -11.32 10.82 -8.32
CA ALA A 203 -10.32 11.15 -7.30
C ALA A 203 -10.86 12.14 -6.26
N HIS A 204 -11.61 13.18 -6.68
CA HIS A 204 -12.26 14.11 -5.76
C HIS A 204 -13.25 13.41 -4.82
N ALA A 205 -14.11 12.53 -5.35
CA ALA A 205 -15.07 11.79 -4.53
C ALA A 205 -14.34 10.89 -3.51
N ALA A 206 -13.33 10.15 -3.94
CA ALA A 206 -12.54 9.28 -3.07
C ALA A 206 -11.79 10.08 -1.98
N GLN A 207 -11.25 11.26 -2.30
CA GLN A 207 -10.62 12.14 -1.30
C GLN A 207 -11.63 12.73 -0.30
N GLU A 208 -12.87 13.03 -0.71
CA GLU A 208 -13.93 13.44 0.22
C GLU A 208 -14.31 12.29 1.17
N ALA A 209 -14.28 11.03 0.71
CA ALA A 209 -14.45 9.87 1.58
C ALA A 209 -13.30 9.77 2.62
N VAL A 210 -12.06 9.97 2.20
CA VAL A 210 -10.89 10.02 3.10
C VAL A 210 -11.06 11.11 4.15
N ARG A 211 -11.48 12.31 3.75
CA ARG A 211 -11.74 13.44 4.68
C ARG A 211 -12.83 13.08 5.69
N ALA A 212 -13.97 12.54 5.23
CA ALA A 212 -15.06 12.13 6.10
C ALA A 212 -14.65 11.09 7.14
N MET A 213 -13.85 10.10 6.72
CA MET A 213 -13.27 9.10 7.62
C MET A 213 -12.41 9.74 8.69
N ARG A 214 -11.51 10.65 8.31
CA ARG A 214 -10.58 11.35 9.23
C ARG A 214 -11.29 12.30 10.20
N ASP A 215 -12.36 12.96 9.74
CA ASP A 215 -13.15 13.88 10.53
C ASP A 215 -14.09 13.14 11.53
N THR A 216 -14.14 11.80 11.46
CA THR A 216 -14.96 11.00 12.37
C THR A 216 -14.20 10.75 13.67
N PRO A 217 -14.75 11.17 14.82
CA PRO A 217 -14.17 10.82 16.12
C PRO A 217 -14.11 9.30 16.31
N LEU A 218 -12.99 8.80 16.80
CA LEU A 218 -12.81 7.39 17.14
C LEU A 218 -12.79 7.23 18.67
N PRO A 219 -13.27 6.10 19.21
CA PRO A 219 -13.79 4.93 18.50
C PRO A 219 -15.18 5.16 17.89
N ALA A 220 -15.43 4.57 16.70
CA ALA A 220 -16.71 4.60 16.02
C ALA A 220 -17.00 3.25 15.33
N ARG A 221 -18.26 2.94 15.10
CA ARG A 221 -18.66 1.74 14.36
C ARG A 221 -18.46 1.95 12.86
N PRO A 222 -18.03 0.94 12.09
CA PRO A 222 -17.93 1.02 10.63
C PRO A 222 -19.17 1.56 9.93
N ALA A 223 -20.36 1.17 10.38
CA ALA A 223 -21.62 1.69 9.81
C ALA A 223 -21.79 3.20 10.05
N GLU A 224 -21.37 3.72 11.20
CA GLU A 224 -21.44 5.16 11.52
C GLU A 224 -20.45 5.97 10.69
N ILE A 225 -19.23 5.41 10.48
CA ILE A 225 -18.22 6.02 9.63
C ILE A 225 -18.74 6.04 8.18
N LEU A 226 -19.27 4.92 7.70
CA LEU A 226 -19.80 4.80 6.33
C LEU A 226 -21.00 5.74 6.10
N GLU A 227 -21.85 5.95 7.11
CA GLU A 227 -22.95 6.93 7.03
C GLU A 227 -22.43 8.37 6.88
N ARG A 228 -21.37 8.74 7.60
CA ARG A 228 -20.73 10.06 7.46
C ARG A 228 -20.12 10.23 6.06
N ILE A 229 -19.42 9.21 5.56
CA ILE A 229 -18.90 9.17 4.19
C ILE A 229 -20.05 9.32 3.19
N HIS A 230 -21.12 8.54 3.34
CA HIS A 230 -22.29 8.60 2.47
C HIS A 230 -22.88 10.02 2.40
N ARG A 231 -23.03 10.69 3.52
CA ARG A 231 -23.51 12.09 3.56
C ARG A 231 -22.54 13.07 2.88
N ARG A 232 -21.24 12.88 3.09
CA ARG A 232 -20.18 13.73 2.52
C ARG A 232 -20.09 13.61 0.99
N LEU A 233 -20.38 12.44 0.46
CA LEU A 233 -20.30 12.16 -0.98
C LEU A 233 -21.50 12.65 -1.79
N ARG A 234 -22.61 13.10 -1.17
CA ARG A 234 -23.82 13.58 -1.88
C ARG A 234 -23.56 14.66 -2.93
N PRO A 235 -22.68 15.65 -2.74
CA PRO A 235 -22.39 16.66 -3.75
C PRO A 235 -21.37 16.21 -4.81
N THR A 236 -20.89 14.97 -4.76
CA THR A 236 -19.92 14.39 -5.68
C THR A 236 -20.58 13.38 -6.63
N ARG A 237 -19.78 12.70 -7.44
CA ARG A 237 -20.29 11.55 -8.25
C ARG A 237 -20.66 10.34 -7.37
N GLY A 238 -20.27 10.34 -6.10
CA GLY A 238 -20.37 9.19 -5.24
C GLY A 238 -19.25 8.17 -5.49
N GLY A 239 -19.37 7.04 -4.81
CA GLY A 239 -18.38 5.96 -4.92
C GLY A 239 -18.82 4.71 -4.19
N THR A 240 -18.09 3.61 -4.38
CA THR A 240 -18.24 2.41 -3.57
C THR A 240 -17.24 2.48 -2.40
N VAL A 241 -17.65 2.03 -1.23
CA VAL A 241 -16.87 2.26 0.00
C VAL A 241 -16.96 1.05 0.92
N ALA A 242 -15.82 0.65 1.48
CA ALA A 242 -15.78 -0.29 2.58
C ALA A 242 -15.03 0.30 3.77
N VAL A 243 -15.55 0.03 4.97
CA VAL A 243 -14.94 0.41 6.25
C VAL A 243 -14.84 -0.84 7.12
N ALA A 244 -13.66 -1.06 7.69
CA ALA A 244 -13.40 -2.13 8.64
C ALA A 244 -12.82 -1.57 9.94
N ALA A 245 -13.28 -2.09 11.08
CA ALA A 245 -12.67 -1.94 12.39
C ALA A 245 -12.13 -3.31 12.81
N ILE A 246 -10.81 -3.43 12.88
CA ILE A 246 -10.06 -4.66 13.08
C ILE A 246 -9.50 -4.64 14.50
N ASP A 247 -9.97 -5.55 15.34
CA ASP A 247 -9.63 -5.67 16.75
C ASP A 247 -8.94 -7.03 16.98
N PRO A 248 -7.61 -7.07 16.94
CA PRO A 248 -6.85 -8.32 17.12
C PRO A 248 -6.99 -8.91 18.51
N ASP A 249 -7.15 -8.07 19.54
CA ASP A 249 -7.26 -8.51 20.93
C ASP A 249 -8.61 -9.19 21.18
N ALA A 250 -9.68 -8.64 20.60
CA ALA A 250 -11.00 -9.25 20.64
C ALA A 250 -11.20 -10.35 19.59
N GLY A 251 -10.23 -10.58 18.69
CA GLY A 251 -10.29 -11.59 17.63
C GLY A 251 -11.44 -11.40 16.65
N ARG A 252 -11.72 -10.14 16.27
CA ARG A 252 -12.87 -9.84 15.41
C ARG A 252 -12.62 -8.69 14.44
N VAL A 253 -13.36 -8.71 13.33
CA VAL A 253 -13.49 -7.60 12.38
C VAL A 253 -14.96 -7.18 12.32
N ARG A 254 -15.23 -5.89 12.53
CA ARG A 254 -16.50 -5.28 12.15
C ARG A 254 -16.35 -4.68 10.78
N TYR A 255 -17.30 -4.89 9.90
CA TYR A 255 -17.22 -4.47 8.51
C TYR A 255 -18.55 -3.87 8.03
N ALA A 256 -18.45 -2.77 7.31
CA ALA A 256 -19.58 -2.19 6.58
C ALA A 256 -19.08 -1.83 5.17
N GLY A 257 -19.65 -2.47 4.16
CA GLY A 257 -19.32 -2.26 2.75
C GLY A 257 -20.52 -1.89 1.92
N LEU A 258 -20.34 -0.97 0.98
CA LEU A 258 -21.34 -0.50 0.04
C LEU A 258 -20.76 -0.52 -1.38
N GLY A 259 -21.37 -1.28 -2.27
CA GLY A 259 -20.94 -1.46 -3.65
C GLY A 259 -20.08 -2.71 -3.85
N ASN A 260 -19.05 -2.60 -4.66
CA ASN A 260 -18.21 -3.70 -5.16
C ASN A 260 -16.81 -3.77 -4.53
N ILE A 261 -16.54 -3.00 -3.47
CA ILE A 261 -15.28 -3.16 -2.75
C ILE A 261 -15.24 -4.56 -2.14
N ALA A 262 -14.17 -5.29 -2.46
CA ALA A 262 -13.92 -6.60 -1.90
C ALA A 262 -13.21 -6.49 -0.54
N GLY A 263 -13.70 -7.26 0.42
CA GLY A 263 -13.08 -7.38 1.74
C GLY A 263 -12.76 -8.85 2.05
N TRP A 264 -11.52 -9.13 2.49
CA TRP A 264 -11.05 -10.47 2.77
C TRP A 264 -10.32 -10.56 4.10
N ILE A 265 -10.56 -11.63 4.84
CA ILE A 265 -9.73 -12.07 5.97
C ILE A 265 -8.88 -13.23 5.45
N VAL A 266 -7.56 -13.04 5.41
CA VAL A 266 -6.59 -14.00 4.87
C VAL A 266 -5.84 -14.66 6.01
N HIS A 267 -5.83 -15.98 6.03
CA HIS A 267 -5.20 -16.77 7.07
C HIS A 267 -4.53 -18.03 6.46
N PRO A 268 -3.66 -18.75 7.18
CA PRO A 268 -2.89 -19.88 6.60
C PRO A 268 -3.75 -20.98 5.97
N ALA A 269 -4.99 -21.16 6.41
CA ALA A 269 -5.91 -22.17 5.85
C ALA A 269 -6.74 -21.66 4.64
N GLY A 270 -6.56 -20.38 4.22
CA GLY A 270 -7.28 -19.79 3.10
C GLY A 270 -7.74 -18.37 3.33
N ARG A 271 -8.93 -18.03 2.86
CA ARG A 271 -9.51 -16.70 3.01
C ARG A 271 -11.01 -16.73 3.21
N THR A 272 -11.54 -15.76 3.96
CA THR A 272 -12.96 -15.55 4.20
C THR A 272 -13.37 -14.19 3.64
N GLY A 273 -14.42 -14.16 2.79
CA GLY A 273 -14.95 -12.93 2.22
C GLY A 273 -15.83 -12.17 3.21
N MET A 274 -15.71 -10.85 3.23
CA MET A 274 -16.61 -9.95 3.94
C MET A 274 -17.60 -9.35 2.94
N ILE A 275 -18.87 -9.28 3.31
CA ILE A 275 -19.96 -8.98 2.37
C ILE A 275 -20.27 -7.49 2.35
N SER A 276 -20.13 -6.88 1.18
CA SER A 276 -20.67 -5.54 0.89
C SER A 276 -22.12 -5.64 0.40
N VAL A 277 -22.94 -4.65 0.76
CA VAL A 277 -24.29 -4.54 0.21
C VAL A 277 -24.29 -3.72 -1.09
N PRO A 278 -25.17 -4.00 -2.05
CA PRO A 278 -25.28 -3.21 -3.27
C PRO A 278 -25.64 -1.75 -2.95
N GLY A 279 -25.02 -0.81 -3.68
CA GLY A 279 -25.32 0.61 -3.57
C GLY A 279 -24.12 1.50 -3.87
N ILE A 280 -24.35 2.82 -3.85
CA ILE A 280 -23.37 3.85 -4.11
C ILE A 280 -23.44 4.86 -2.96
N ALA A 281 -22.33 5.14 -2.31
CA ALA A 281 -22.25 6.19 -1.31
C ALA A 281 -22.45 7.57 -1.97
N GLY A 282 -23.30 8.40 -1.37
CA GLY A 282 -23.74 9.67 -1.96
C GLY A 282 -25.14 9.62 -2.56
N THR A 283 -25.66 8.43 -2.87
CA THR A 283 -27.03 8.23 -3.37
C THR A 283 -27.91 7.52 -2.33
N GLY A 284 -28.91 6.76 -2.70
CA GLY A 284 -29.70 5.97 -1.73
C GLY A 284 -29.01 4.66 -1.37
N ALA A 285 -28.84 4.35 -0.08
CA ALA A 285 -28.22 3.12 0.38
C ALA A 285 -28.75 2.65 1.73
N HIS A 286 -28.86 1.32 1.90
CA HIS A 286 -29.05 0.70 3.19
C HIS A 286 -27.71 0.24 3.74
N LEU A 287 -27.26 0.85 4.83
CA LEU A 287 -25.99 0.51 5.45
C LEU A 287 -26.18 -0.66 6.42
N ARG A 288 -25.34 -1.66 6.29
CA ARG A 288 -25.36 -2.84 7.16
C ARG A 288 -23.95 -3.12 7.67
N GLU A 289 -23.82 -3.33 8.96
CA GLU A 289 -22.59 -3.79 9.59
C GLU A 289 -22.67 -5.29 9.88
N GLN A 290 -21.56 -5.98 9.65
CA GLN A 290 -21.40 -7.39 9.97
C GLN A 290 -20.15 -7.59 10.82
N VAL A 291 -20.11 -8.67 11.57
CA VAL A 291 -18.99 -9.05 12.43
C VAL A 291 -18.45 -10.38 11.95
N TYR A 292 -17.14 -10.49 11.85
CA TYR A 292 -16.41 -11.67 11.41
C TYR A 292 -15.36 -12.05 12.44
N ASP A 293 -15.08 -13.33 12.57
CA ASP A 293 -13.96 -13.83 13.36
C ASP A 293 -12.64 -13.47 12.69
N LEU A 294 -11.67 -13.03 13.49
CA LEU A 294 -10.32 -12.72 13.07
C LEU A 294 -9.35 -13.73 13.69
N PRO A 295 -8.92 -14.76 12.95
CA PRO A 295 -7.91 -15.69 13.43
C PRO A 295 -6.60 -14.99 13.79
N PRO A 296 -5.89 -15.43 14.82
CA PRO A 296 -4.58 -14.87 15.18
C PRO A 296 -3.60 -14.93 14.00
N GLY A 297 -2.89 -13.84 13.77
CA GLY A 297 -1.93 -13.73 12.67
C GLY A 297 -2.57 -13.66 11.28
N ALA A 298 -3.88 -13.43 11.18
CA ALA A 298 -4.54 -13.16 9.91
C ALA A 298 -4.22 -11.76 9.38
N ALA A 299 -4.37 -11.57 8.08
CA ALA A 299 -4.39 -10.25 7.45
C ALA A 299 -5.81 -9.90 7.00
N VAL A 300 -6.17 -8.63 7.08
CA VAL A 300 -7.40 -8.09 6.49
C VAL A 300 -7.03 -7.29 5.26
N VAL A 301 -7.71 -7.55 4.14
CA VAL A 301 -7.46 -6.89 2.86
C VAL A 301 -8.74 -6.28 2.36
N LEU A 302 -8.68 -5.02 1.94
CA LEU A 302 -9.69 -4.35 1.14
C LEU A 302 -9.09 -4.07 -0.23
N HIS A 303 -9.85 -4.27 -1.31
CA HIS A 303 -9.43 -3.84 -2.63
C HIS A 303 -10.61 -3.41 -3.52
N SER A 304 -10.33 -2.50 -4.47
CA SER A 304 -11.29 -2.08 -5.50
C SER A 304 -11.46 -3.14 -6.58
N ASP A 305 -12.42 -2.95 -7.48
CA ASP A 305 -12.70 -3.87 -8.59
C ASP A 305 -11.64 -3.81 -9.71
N GLY A 306 -10.71 -2.83 -9.67
CA GLY A 306 -9.49 -2.87 -10.46
C GLY A 306 -8.57 -4.06 -10.13
N LEU A 307 -8.93 -4.86 -9.11
CA LEU A 307 -8.33 -6.15 -8.82
C LEU A 307 -9.37 -7.27 -8.94
N THR A 308 -8.96 -8.39 -9.54
CA THR A 308 -9.81 -9.59 -9.58
C THR A 308 -9.79 -10.32 -8.24
N ASP A 309 -10.91 -10.94 -7.86
CA ASP A 309 -10.99 -11.84 -6.70
C ASP A 309 -10.34 -13.23 -6.92
N ARG A 310 -9.78 -13.47 -8.12
CA ARG A 310 -9.22 -14.78 -8.50
C ARG A 310 -7.74 -14.92 -8.15
N TRP A 311 -7.30 -14.36 -7.03
CA TRP A 311 -5.93 -14.51 -6.54
C TRP A 311 -5.81 -15.69 -5.56
N ASP A 312 -4.62 -16.29 -5.52
CA ASP A 312 -4.30 -17.43 -4.66
C ASP A 312 -3.61 -16.95 -3.37
N PRO A 313 -4.21 -17.17 -2.18
CA PRO A 313 -3.58 -16.82 -0.91
C PRO A 313 -2.19 -17.43 -0.68
N ALA A 314 -1.92 -18.61 -1.26
CA ALA A 314 -0.63 -19.29 -1.12
C ALA A 314 0.52 -18.54 -1.84
N ARG A 315 0.20 -17.61 -2.74
CA ARG A 315 1.19 -16.77 -3.43
C ARG A 315 1.53 -15.49 -2.68
N LEU A 316 0.77 -15.16 -1.65
CA LEU A 316 1.01 -13.98 -0.82
C LEU A 316 2.09 -14.26 0.23
N PRO A 317 2.75 -13.23 0.76
CA PRO A 317 3.57 -13.38 1.97
C PRO A 317 2.74 -13.98 3.11
N ALA A 318 3.38 -14.77 3.97
CA ALA A 318 2.68 -15.29 5.15
C ALA A 318 2.07 -14.11 5.94
N PRO A 319 0.76 -14.14 6.29
CA PRO A 319 0.12 -13.00 6.95
C PRO A 319 0.79 -12.60 8.25
N THR A 320 1.27 -13.59 9.01
CA THR A 320 1.98 -13.39 10.26
C THR A 320 3.40 -12.88 10.00
N GLY A 321 3.70 -11.68 10.45
CA GLY A 321 5.04 -11.10 10.38
C GLY A 321 5.41 -10.46 9.04
N ALA A 322 4.56 -10.51 8.02
CA ALA A 322 4.78 -9.78 6.79
C ALA A 322 4.55 -8.27 6.97
N ASP A 323 5.39 -7.46 6.33
CA ASP A 323 5.10 -6.03 6.19
C ASP A 323 3.83 -5.86 5.34
N PRO A 324 2.83 -5.10 5.81
CA PRO A 324 1.57 -4.91 5.08
C PRO A 324 1.76 -4.28 3.70
N LEU A 325 2.83 -3.49 3.48
CA LEU A 325 3.14 -2.93 2.17
C LEU A 325 3.55 -4.04 1.20
N LEU A 326 4.36 -5.00 1.64
CA LEU A 326 4.75 -6.13 0.81
C LEU A 326 3.54 -6.99 0.43
N PHE A 327 2.64 -7.20 1.40
CA PHE A 327 1.40 -7.93 1.17
C PHE A 327 0.50 -7.24 0.13
N ALA A 328 0.27 -5.93 0.30
CA ALA A 328 -0.52 -5.12 -0.64
C ALA A 328 0.12 -5.09 -2.04
N ALA A 329 1.45 -4.99 -2.11
CA ALA A 329 2.19 -4.90 -3.36
C ALA A 329 2.14 -6.22 -4.18
N VAL A 330 2.27 -7.37 -3.52
CA VAL A 330 2.11 -8.68 -4.17
C VAL A 330 0.69 -8.83 -4.71
N LEU A 331 -0.32 -8.45 -3.92
CA LEU A 331 -1.70 -8.54 -4.36
C LEU A 331 -1.99 -7.61 -5.56
N LEU A 332 -1.50 -6.37 -5.52
CA LEU A 332 -1.65 -5.42 -6.63
C LEU A 332 -1.01 -5.96 -7.92
N ARG A 333 0.15 -6.59 -7.83
CA ARG A 333 0.84 -7.24 -8.95
C ARG A 333 0.04 -8.41 -9.52
N ASP A 334 -0.39 -9.34 -8.65
CA ASP A 334 -0.94 -10.64 -9.07
C ASP A 334 -2.42 -10.57 -9.47
N ALA A 335 -3.18 -9.65 -8.88
CA ALA A 335 -4.61 -9.53 -9.08
C ALA A 335 -5.04 -8.30 -9.91
N GLY A 336 -4.13 -7.36 -10.18
CA GLY A 336 -4.46 -6.12 -10.89
C GLY A 336 -4.95 -6.37 -12.33
N VAL A 337 -6.07 -5.75 -12.71
CA VAL A 337 -6.58 -5.70 -14.08
C VAL A 337 -6.16 -4.39 -14.76
N ARG A 338 -5.96 -4.40 -16.10
CA ARG A 338 -5.26 -3.31 -16.79
C ARG A 338 -6.10 -2.08 -17.10
N HIS A 339 -7.41 -2.15 -16.99
CA HIS A 339 -8.31 -1.13 -17.54
C HIS A 339 -9.12 -0.40 -16.47
N ASP A 340 -8.59 -0.32 -15.24
CA ASP A 340 -9.24 0.41 -14.16
C ASP A 340 -8.23 1.01 -13.18
N ASP A 341 -8.70 1.96 -12.39
CA ASP A 341 -8.02 2.40 -11.17
C ASP A 341 -7.90 1.23 -10.20
N ARG A 342 -6.84 1.19 -9.41
CA ARG A 342 -6.56 0.08 -8.48
C ARG A 342 -6.21 0.60 -7.11
N CYS A 343 -6.84 0.05 -6.11
CA CYS A 343 -6.49 0.29 -4.73
C CYS A 343 -6.48 -1.01 -3.93
N VAL A 344 -5.45 -1.17 -3.10
CA VAL A 344 -5.33 -2.24 -2.11
C VAL A 344 -4.98 -1.63 -0.77
N LEU A 345 -5.64 -2.05 0.28
CA LEU A 345 -5.27 -1.74 1.66
C LEU A 345 -5.14 -3.06 2.43
N ALA A 346 -3.96 -3.33 2.97
CA ALA A 346 -3.69 -4.50 3.79
C ALA A 346 -3.45 -4.10 5.25
N VAL A 347 -3.99 -4.89 6.16
CA VAL A 347 -3.76 -4.81 7.61
C VAL A 347 -3.27 -6.17 8.07
N THR A 348 -2.08 -6.23 8.64
CA THR A 348 -1.52 -7.47 9.22
C THR A 348 -1.67 -7.45 10.73
N THR A 349 -1.98 -8.58 11.32
CA THR A 349 -2.12 -8.69 12.77
C THR A 349 -0.99 -9.52 13.37
N PRO A 350 -0.62 -9.24 14.63
CA PRO A 350 0.40 -10.04 15.30
C PRO A 350 -0.03 -11.49 15.43
N GLY A 351 0.89 -12.43 15.25
CA GLY A 351 0.67 -13.81 15.67
C GLY A 351 0.54 -13.89 17.20
N LYS A 352 -0.20 -14.86 17.71
CA LYS A 352 -0.04 -15.21 19.14
C LYS A 352 1.37 -15.76 19.31
N GLY A 353 2.19 -15.05 20.12
CA GLY A 353 3.48 -15.54 20.57
C GLY A 353 3.37 -16.84 21.38
#